data_2bb7253a4407d58246b97c35699bbbed
#
_entry.id   2bb7253a4407d58246b97c35699bbbed
#
_cell.length_a   1.000
_cell.length_b   1.000
_cell.length_c   1.000
_cell.angle_alpha   90.00
_cell.angle_beta   90.00
_cell.angle_gamma   90.00
#
_symmetry.space_group_name_H-M   'P 1'
#
loop_
_entity.id
_entity.type
_entity.pdbx_description
1 polymer ?
#
loop_
_entity_poly.entity_id
_entity_poly.type
_entity_poly.pdbx_seq_one_letter_code
_entity_poly.pdbx_strand_id
1 'polypeptide(L)'
;MPEADLFIAECSDNGLLDWHWHMVAAEKFQLTLTQVERRALDLGIMPKRYQRNQATITVDDQLKLFKSHVAVIGCGGLGCYIVEELARAGIGTITVIDPDVFEEHNLNRQLFSTMANMGSAKVEVAASRVDSINPAVRLIPIQDSFNRANGSSLLHGADIAVDALDNIATRLELSTVCKELAIPFVFGTVAGWYGQVSTLFPGDTLMHTMYPDSTKEHGIEQQLGTPAFTPAVVASIEAVEVCKFLLGKKQLLQGRSLTIDLLAMEVDQIETTA
;
A
#
# COMPACT_ATOMS: atom_id res chain seq x y z
N MET A 1 7.94 26.39 -22.22
CA MET A 1 8.15 25.13 -21.47
C MET A 1 9.58 25.10 -20.96
N PRO A 2 9.84 24.63 -19.74
CA PRO A 2 11.22 24.35 -19.31
C PRO A 2 11.91 23.38 -20.27
N GLU A 3 13.23 23.51 -20.43
CA GLU A 3 14.00 22.66 -21.37
C GLU A 3 13.83 21.15 -21.12
N ALA A 4 13.70 20.75 -19.86
CA ALA A 4 13.44 19.37 -19.47
C ALA A 4 12.10 18.84 -20.00
N ASP A 5 11.04 19.67 -19.97
CA ASP A 5 9.71 19.26 -20.44
C ASP A 5 9.69 19.09 -21.98
N LEU A 6 10.39 19.98 -22.71
CA LEU A 6 10.58 19.84 -24.17
C LEU A 6 11.32 18.54 -24.50
N PHE A 7 12.42 18.26 -23.79
CA PHE A 7 13.19 17.04 -23.99
C PHE A 7 12.35 15.79 -23.72
N ILE A 8 11.59 15.74 -22.62
CA ILE A 8 10.71 14.61 -22.29
C ILE A 8 9.65 14.41 -23.38
N ALA A 9 9.07 15.49 -23.89
CA ALA A 9 8.08 15.43 -24.97
C ALA A 9 8.67 14.92 -26.28
N GLU A 10 9.86 15.40 -26.68
CA GLU A 10 10.56 14.98 -27.89
C GLU A 10 11.04 13.51 -27.84
N CYS A 11 11.39 13.00 -26.65
CA CYS A 11 11.84 11.63 -26.45
C CYS A 11 10.69 10.63 -26.20
N SER A 12 9.44 11.11 -26.12
CA SER A 12 8.28 10.23 -26.00
C SER A 12 7.85 9.67 -27.35
N ASP A 13 7.45 8.40 -27.36
CA ASP A 13 6.89 7.74 -28.54
C ASP A 13 5.45 7.28 -28.25
N ASN A 14 4.49 7.68 -29.10
CA ASN A 14 3.06 7.35 -28.94
C ASN A 14 2.51 7.65 -27.52
N GLY A 15 2.96 8.74 -26.88
CA GLY A 15 2.55 9.13 -25.54
C GLY A 15 3.17 8.32 -24.42
N LEU A 16 4.24 7.56 -24.72
CA LEU A 16 4.98 6.74 -23.76
C LEU A 16 6.41 7.26 -23.60
N LEU A 17 6.90 7.34 -22.36
CA LEU A 17 8.29 7.61 -22.03
C LEU A 17 9.00 6.31 -21.66
N ASP A 18 9.99 5.87 -22.45
CA ASP A 18 10.81 4.71 -22.17
C ASP A 18 11.75 4.97 -20.97
N TRP A 19 12.10 3.93 -20.25
CA TRP A 19 12.98 4.00 -19.08
C TRP A 19 14.34 4.62 -19.40
N HIS A 20 14.89 4.34 -20.59
CA HIS A 20 16.15 4.92 -21.04
C HIS A 20 16.09 6.45 -21.04
N TRP A 21 15.04 7.02 -21.63
CA TRP A 21 14.87 8.48 -21.70
C TRP A 21 14.55 9.11 -20.36
N HIS A 22 13.91 8.35 -19.46
CA HIS A 22 13.69 8.75 -18.07
C HIS A 22 15.04 8.97 -17.37
N MET A 23 15.99 8.01 -17.51
CA MET A 23 17.33 8.11 -16.95
C MET A 23 18.15 9.25 -17.57
N VAL A 24 18.12 9.38 -18.91
CA VAL A 24 18.82 10.44 -19.61
C VAL A 24 18.31 11.83 -19.20
N ALA A 25 17.00 12.01 -19.05
CA ALA A 25 16.41 13.26 -18.57
C ALA A 25 16.86 13.58 -17.13
N ALA A 26 16.86 12.59 -16.26
CA ALA A 26 17.32 12.74 -14.88
C ALA A 26 18.77 13.23 -14.81
N GLU A 27 19.68 12.60 -15.53
CA GLU A 27 21.09 12.96 -15.59
C GLU A 27 21.31 14.36 -16.23
N LYS A 28 20.74 14.58 -17.43
CA LYS A 28 20.94 15.78 -18.22
C LYS A 28 20.47 17.05 -17.49
N PHE A 29 19.36 16.96 -16.77
CA PHE A 29 18.72 18.11 -16.11
C PHE A 29 18.90 18.12 -14.60
N GLN A 30 19.71 17.21 -14.04
CA GLN A 30 19.97 17.05 -12.61
C GLN A 30 18.66 16.94 -11.80
N LEU A 31 17.73 16.15 -12.32
CA LEU A 31 16.45 15.84 -11.68
C LEU A 31 16.48 14.47 -11.01
N THR A 32 15.70 14.30 -9.97
CA THR A 32 15.42 12.96 -9.45
C THR A 32 14.50 12.20 -10.41
N LEU A 33 14.52 10.86 -10.35
CA LEU A 33 13.61 10.03 -11.15
C LEU A 33 12.14 10.36 -10.86
N THR A 34 11.80 10.63 -9.60
CA THR A 34 10.48 11.10 -9.18
C THR A 34 10.09 12.43 -9.86
N GLN A 35 11.04 13.36 -10.00
CA GLN A 35 10.79 14.64 -10.67
C GLN A 35 10.58 14.48 -12.19
N VAL A 36 11.33 13.57 -12.83
CA VAL A 36 11.14 13.27 -14.27
C VAL A 36 9.78 12.61 -14.49
N GLU A 37 9.41 11.62 -13.67
CA GLU A 37 8.11 10.96 -13.76
C GLU A 37 6.96 11.93 -13.59
N ARG A 38 7.06 12.81 -12.60
CA ARG A 38 6.07 13.83 -12.37
C ARG A 38 5.87 14.73 -13.59
N ARG A 39 6.98 15.19 -14.21
CA ARG A 39 6.93 16.02 -15.41
C ARG A 39 6.31 15.29 -16.59
N ALA A 40 6.69 14.04 -16.83
CA ALA A 40 6.12 13.21 -17.89
C ALA A 40 4.58 13.11 -17.73
N LEU A 41 4.12 12.77 -16.53
CA LEU A 41 2.69 12.66 -16.24
C LEU A 41 1.95 14.00 -16.33
N ASP A 42 2.54 15.12 -15.87
CA ASP A 42 1.96 16.47 -16.01
C ASP A 42 1.87 16.89 -17.50
N LEU A 43 2.70 16.34 -18.40
CA LEU A 43 2.65 16.52 -19.86
C LEU A 43 1.67 15.55 -20.56
N GLY A 44 0.98 14.70 -19.84
CA GLY A 44 0.12 13.66 -20.40
C GLY A 44 0.88 12.49 -21.03
N ILE A 45 2.15 12.30 -20.66
CA ILE A 45 3.02 11.25 -21.16
C ILE A 45 3.13 10.15 -20.09
N MET A 46 2.74 8.92 -20.46
CA MET A 46 2.76 7.78 -19.56
C MET A 46 4.16 7.16 -19.51
N PRO A 47 4.78 6.96 -18.34
CA PRO A 47 5.95 6.10 -18.22
C PRO A 47 5.64 4.69 -18.72
N LYS A 48 6.48 4.14 -19.59
CA LYS A 48 6.20 2.90 -20.33
C LYS A 48 5.98 1.69 -19.41
N ARG A 49 6.51 1.71 -18.16
CA ARG A 49 6.26 0.65 -17.17
C ARG A 49 4.77 0.48 -16.83
N TYR A 50 3.95 1.52 -17.01
CA TYR A 50 2.50 1.48 -16.77
C TYR A 50 1.68 1.24 -18.06
N GLN A 51 2.31 1.00 -19.19
CA GLN A 51 1.63 0.85 -20.49
C GLN A 51 0.47 -0.15 -20.45
N ARG A 52 0.62 -1.25 -19.70
CA ARG A 52 -0.44 -2.27 -19.58
C ARG A 52 -1.63 -1.84 -18.74
N ASN A 53 -1.51 -0.77 -17.99
CA ASN A 53 -2.58 -0.24 -17.15
C ASN A 53 -3.51 0.73 -17.91
N GLN A 54 -3.07 1.31 -19.03
CA GLN A 54 -3.69 2.47 -19.69
C GLN A 54 -5.17 2.32 -20.03
N ALA A 55 -5.63 1.12 -20.35
CA ALA A 55 -7.04 0.90 -20.65
C ALA A 55 -7.96 1.03 -19.41
N THR A 56 -7.39 0.94 -18.20
CA THR A 56 -8.12 0.97 -16.92
C THR A 56 -7.74 2.19 -16.08
N ILE A 57 -6.46 2.54 -16.10
CA ILE A 57 -5.87 3.69 -15.38
C ILE A 57 -5.30 4.63 -16.43
N THR A 58 -6.00 5.71 -16.70
CA THR A 58 -5.58 6.72 -17.68
C THR A 58 -4.32 7.45 -17.20
N VAL A 59 -3.68 8.24 -18.07
CA VAL A 59 -2.54 9.07 -17.65
C VAL A 59 -2.91 10.05 -16.55
N ASP A 60 -4.12 10.60 -16.59
CA ASP A 60 -4.62 11.48 -15.52
C ASP A 60 -4.86 10.75 -14.22
N ASP A 61 -5.34 9.51 -14.28
CA ASP A 61 -5.48 8.64 -13.10
C ASP A 61 -4.10 8.25 -12.56
N GLN A 62 -3.13 7.94 -13.44
CA GLN A 62 -1.75 7.66 -13.03
C GLN A 62 -1.11 8.87 -12.34
N LEU A 63 -1.38 10.08 -12.83
CA LEU A 63 -0.91 11.30 -12.19
C LEU A 63 -1.51 11.51 -10.79
N LYS A 64 -2.79 11.12 -10.57
CA LYS A 64 -3.40 11.14 -9.24
C LYS A 64 -2.71 10.15 -8.30
N LEU A 65 -2.51 8.90 -8.74
CA LEU A 65 -1.79 7.89 -7.97
C LEU A 65 -0.37 8.37 -7.63
N PHE A 66 0.33 8.94 -8.60
CA PHE A 66 1.69 9.44 -8.39
C PHE A 66 1.78 10.64 -7.44
N LYS A 67 0.73 11.43 -7.32
CA LYS A 67 0.63 12.55 -6.36
C LYS A 67 0.25 12.10 -4.95
N SER A 68 -0.19 10.86 -4.79
CA SER A 68 -0.75 10.36 -3.54
C SER A 68 0.32 9.81 -2.61
N HIS A 69 -0.01 9.83 -1.32
CA HIS A 69 0.81 9.30 -0.23
C HIS A 69 0.01 8.25 0.56
N VAL A 70 0.52 7.04 0.64
CA VAL A 70 -0.08 5.92 1.38
C VAL A 70 0.81 5.54 2.55
N ALA A 71 0.23 5.39 3.75
CA ALA A 71 0.93 4.85 4.92
C ALA A 71 0.51 3.39 5.14
N VAL A 72 1.46 2.47 5.12
CA VAL A 72 1.25 1.04 5.38
C VAL A 72 1.80 0.71 6.77
N ILE A 73 0.93 0.27 7.67
CA ILE A 73 1.27 -0.06 9.05
C ILE A 73 1.40 -1.57 9.18
N GLY A 74 2.64 -2.02 9.28
CA GLY A 74 3.06 -3.42 9.19
C GLY A 74 3.70 -3.76 7.84
N CYS A 75 4.82 -4.50 7.86
CA CYS A 75 5.54 -5.00 6.68
C CYS A 75 5.71 -6.53 6.75
N GLY A 76 4.64 -7.19 7.21
CA GLY A 76 4.54 -8.64 7.34
C GLY A 76 3.91 -9.32 6.13
N GLY A 77 3.04 -10.32 6.40
CA GLY A 77 2.37 -11.12 5.38
C GLY A 77 1.49 -10.33 4.43
N LEU A 78 0.73 -9.34 4.93
CA LEU A 78 -0.08 -8.43 4.11
C LEU A 78 0.79 -7.28 3.56
N GLY A 79 1.50 -6.56 4.44
CA GLY A 79 2.20 -5.32 4.08
C GLY A 79 3.21 -5.47 2.97
N CYS A 80 3.96 -6.58 2.89
CA CYS A 80 4.90 -6.82 1.80
C CYS A 80 4.21 -6.85 0.42
N TYR A 81 3.07 -7.53 0.30
CA TYR A 81 2.30 -7.58 -0.96
C TYR A 81 1.68 -6.23 -1.28
N ILE A 82 1.09 -5.55 -0.28
CA ILE A 82 0.52 -4.21 -0.44
C ILE A 82 1.56 -3.24 -0.97
N VAL A 83 2.74 -3.16 -0.35
CA VAL A 83 3.83 -2.29 -0.76
C VAL A 83 4.31 -2.61 -2.18
N GLU A 84 4.50 -3.88 -2.52
CA GLU A 84 4.86 -4.33 -3.86
C GLU A 84 3.85 -3.86 -4.91
N GLU A 85 2.56 -4.06 -4.67
CA GLU A 85 1.50 -3.73 -5.61
C GLU A 85 1.30 -2.22 -5.75
N LEU A 86 1.33 -1.47 -4.65
CA LEU A 86 1.24 0.00 -4.67
C LEU A 86 2.44 0.63 -5.41
N ALA A 87 3.65 0.10 -5.21
CA ALA A 87 4.83 0.56 -5.94
C ALA A 87 4.72 0.26 -7.45
N ARG A 88 4.17 -0.90 -7.83
CA ARG A 88 3.91 -1.27 -9.24
C ARG A 88 2.78 -0.44 -9.85
N ALA A 89 1.78 -0.08 -9.05
CA ALA A 89 0.71 0.83 -9.47
C ALA A 89 1.19 2.28 -9.60
N GLY A 90 2.37 2.63 -9.05
CA GLY A 90 2.97 3.97 -9.16
C GLY A 90 2.41 4.96 -8.17
N ILE A 91 2.11 4.53 -6.93
CA ILE A 91 1.84 5.44 -5.82
C ILE A 91 3.11 6.24 -5.53
N GLY A 92 3.04 7.56 -5.61
CA GLY A 92 4.25 8.40 -5.60
C GLY A 92 5.00 8.40 -4.28
N THR A 93 4.31 8.26 -3.15
CA THR A 93 4.93 8.15 -1.81
C THR A 93 4.27 7.03 -1.01
N ILE A 94 5.09 6.14 -0.45
CA ILE A 94 4.66 5.07 0.43
C ILE A 94 5.48 5.17 1.72
N THR A 95 4.84 5.40 2.86
CA THR A 95 5.46 5.25 4.17
C THR A 95 5.18 3.84 4.67
N VAL A 96 6.22 3.13 5.11
CA VAL A 96 6.09 1.78 5.69
C VAL A 96 6.62 1.80 7.10
N ILE A 97 5.81 1.33 8.05
CA ILE A 97 6.12 1.36 9.48
C ILE A 97 6.08 -0.07 10.01
N ASP A 98 7.20 -0.58 10.48
CA ASP A 98 7.32 -1.92 11.07
C ASP A 98 8.58 -1.97 11.96
N PRO A 99 8.52 -2.43 13.22
CA PRO A 99 9.68 -2.48 14.11
C PRO A 99 10.60 -3.67 13.83
N ASP A 100 10.13 -4.70 13.14
CA ASP A 100 10.72 -6.02 13.13
C ASP A 100 11.85 -6.20 12.09
N VAL A 101 12.54 -7.31 12.29
CA VAL A 101 13.47 -7.90 11.31
C VAL A 101 12.87 -9.17 10.71
N PHE A 102 13.40 -9.62 9.56
CA PHE A 102 12.99 -10.91 9.00
C PHE A 102 13.57 -12.07 9.77
N GLU A 103 12.71 -13.06 10.05
CA GLU A 103 13.04 -14.32 10.70
C GLU A 103 12.64 -15.53 9.83
N GLU A 104 13.21 -16.70 10.08
CA GLU A 104 12.99 -17.89 9.24
C GLU A 104 11.50 -18.25 9.06
N HIS A 105 10.70 -18.13 10.12
CA HIS A 105 9.26 -18.40 10.05
C HIS A 105 8.45 -17.40 9.18
N ASN A 106 9.07 -16.30 8.75
CA ASN A 106 8.44 -15.36 7.84
C ASN A 106 8.49 -15.81 6.37
N LEU A 107 9.44 -16.69 6.03
CA LEU A 107 9.67 -17.18 4.66
C LEU A 107 8.44 -17.83 4.03
N ASN A 108 7.54 -18.35 4.84
CA ASN A 108 6.36 -19.03 4.36
C ASN A 108 5.34 -18.08 3.68
N ARG A 109 5.34 -16.76 4.03
CA ARG A 109 4.27 -15.86 3.62
C ARG A 109 4.65 -14.38 3.41
N GLN A 110 5.81 -13.94 3.88
CA GLN A 110 6.23 -12.54 3.74
C GLN A 110 7.04 -12.38 2.45
N LEU A 111 6.47 -11.74 1.44
CA LEU A 111 6.99 -11.66 0.06
C LEU A 111 8.44 -11.18 -0.03
N PHE A 112 8.85 -10.26 0.84
CA PHE A 112 10.20 -9.69 0.80
C PHE A 112 11.24 -10.51 1.56
N SER A 113 10.81 -11.51 2.36
CA SER A 113 11.73 -12.38 3.09
C SER A 113 12.46 -13.36 2.15
N THR A 114 13.74 -13.51 2.36
CA THR A 114 14.60 -14.47 1.65
C THR A 114 15.65 -15.00 2.62
N MET A 115 16.27 -16.14 2.32
CA MET A 115 17.38 -16.66 3.12
C MET A 115 18.55 -15.67 3.25
N ALA A 116 18.71 -14.78 2.26
CA ALA A 116 19.82 -13.83 2.22
C ALA A 116 19.61 -12.59 3.10
N ASN A 117 18.36 -12.27 3.49
CA ASN A 117 18.04 -11.06 4.25
C ASN A 117 17.49 -11.33 5.66
N MET A 118 17.70 -12.55 6.17
CA MET A 118 17.38 -12.86 7.57
C MET A 118 18.14 -11.92 8.53
N GLY A 119 17.42 -11.40 9.53
CA GLY A 119 17.94 -10.42 10.49
C GLY A 119 17.97 -8.97 9.99
N SER A 120 17.63 -8.72 8.71
CA SER A 120 17.52 -7.35 8.19
C SER A 120 16.17 -6.74 8.57
N ALA A 121 16.16 -5.41 8.82
CA ALA A 121 14.93 -4.66 9.09
C ALA A 121 13.95 -4.80 7.92
N LYS A 122 12.69 -5.16 8.19
CA LYS A 122 11.68 -5.37 7.16
C LYS A 122 11.48 -4.14 6.28
N VAL A 123 11.45 -2.96 6.89
CA VAL A 123 11.24 -1.68 6.18
C VAL A 123 12.40 -1.31 5.25
N GLU A 124 13.65 -1.63 5.63
CA GLU A 124 14.82 -1.37 4.78
C GLU A 124 14.86 -2.30 3.56
N VAL A 125 14.46 -3.56 3.76
CA VAL A 125 14.32 -4.51 2.64
C VAL A 125 13.20 -4.06 1.71
N ALA A 126 12.08 -3.57 2.25
CA ALA A 126 10.99 -2.99 1.46
C ALA A 126 11.47 -1.79 0.63
N ALA A 127 12.30 -0.89 1.21
CA ALA A 127 12.86 0.24 0.49
C ALA A 127 13.73 -0.20 -0.68
N SER A 128 14.64 -1.14 -0.45
CA SER A 128 15.50 -1.72 -1.49
C SER A 128 14.69 -2.41 -2.58
N ARG A 129 13.60 -3.11 -2.19
CA ARG A 129 12.71 -3.78 -3.14
C ARG A 129 11.97 -2.77 -4.01
N VAL A 130 11.38 -1.74 -3.45
CA VAL A 130 10.69 -0.68 -4.21
C VAL A 130 11.63 0.03 -5.16
N ASP A 131 12.83 0.39 -4.70
CA ASP A 131 13.85 0.98 -5.58
C ASP A 131 14.19 0.08 -6.78
N SER A 132 14.25 -1.23 -6.59
CA SER A 132 14.53 -2.19 -7.65
C SER A 132 13.43 -2.36 -8.69
N ILE A 133 12.16 -2.09 -8.34
CA ILE A 133 11.00 -2.28 -9.22
C ILE A 133 10.46 -0.98 -9.79
N ASN A 134 10.54 0.10 -9.02
CA ASN A 134 10.05 1.42 -9.43
C ASN A 134 10.77 2.56 -8.68
N PRO A 135 11.98 2.93 -9.08
CA PRO A 135 12.78 3.94 -8.38
C PRO A 135 12.24 5.38 -8.51
N ALA A 136 11.14 5.60 -9.25
CA ALA A 136 10.42 6.87 -9.25
C ALA A 136 9.48 7.01 -8.03
N VAL A 137 9.08 5.90 -7.41
CA VAL A 137 8.30 5.86 -6.17
C VAL A 137 9.21 6.12 -4.98
N ARG A 138 8.81 7.04 -4.13
CA ARG A 138 9.50 7.33 -2.87
C ARG A 138 8.96 6.43 -1.76
N LEU A 139 9.75 5.45 -1.31
CA LEU A 139 9.43 4.74 -0.08
C LEU A 139 10.14 5.40 1.10
N ILE A 140 9.40 5.59 2.21
CA ILE A 140 9.87 6.13 3.49
C ILE A 140 9.84 4.97 4.50
N PRO A 141 10.98 4.32 4.78
CA PRO A 141 11.05 3.26 5.76
C PRO A 141 11.12 3.84 7.18
N ILE A 142 10.29 3.35 8.09
CA ILE A 142 10.29 3.75 9.50
C ILE A 142 10.33 2.47 10.35
N GLN A 143 11.48 2.18 10.93
CA GLN A 143 11.65 1.05 11.84
C GLN A 143 11.22 1.47 13.25
N ASP A 144 9.91 1.48 13.47
CA ASP A 144 9.30 1.83 14.77
C ASP A 144 7.96 1.11 14.95
N SER A 145 7.53 0.96 16.19
CA SER A 145 6.21 0.44 16.54
C SER A 145 5.18 1.56 16.46
N PHE A 146 4.08 1.32 15.72
CA PHE A 146 2.97 2.26 15.69
C PHE A 146 2.22 2.23 17.03
N ASN A 147 1.93 3.40 17.56
CA ASN A 147 1.09 3.58 18.75
C ASN A 147 0.40 4.95 18.72
N ARG A 148 -0.52 5.18 19.65
CA ARG A 148 -1.27 6.43 19.71
C ARG A 148 -0.38 7.68 19.92
N ALA A 149 0.76 7.54 20.62
CA ALA A 149 1.62 8.69 20.91
C ALA A 149 2.41 9.18 19.70
N ASN A 150 2.82 8.27 18.79
CA ASN A 150 3.57 8.60 17.58
C ASN A 150 2.74 8.57 16.30
N GLY A 151 1.55 7.98 16.32
CA GLY A 151 0.74 7.74 15.14
C GLY A 151 0.42 8.99 14.33
N SER A 152 0.12 10.11 15.00
CA SER A 152 -0.14 11.39 14.32
C SER A 152 1.06 11.88 13.51
N SER A 153 2.28 11.69 14.02
CA SER A 153 3.52 12.03 13.30
C SER A 153 3.80 11.06 12.16
N LEU A 154 3.57 9.76 12.39
CA LEU A 154 3.82 8.70 11.43
C LEU A 154 2.88 8.75 10.21
N LEU A 155 1.62 9.19 10.42
CA LEU A 155 0.64 9.34 9.36
C LEU A 155 0.62 10.74 8.71
N HIS A 156 1.54 11.62 9.11
CA HIS A 156 1.53 12.99 8.60
C HIS A 156 1.66 13.05 7.08
N GLY A 157 0.68 13.70 6.45
CA GLY A 157 0.63 13.89 4.99
C GLY A 157 0.16 12.66 4.21
N ALA A 158 -0.22 11.57 4.85
CA ALA A 158 -0.84 10.44 4.17
C ALA A 158 -2.29 10.76 3.77
N ASP A 159 -2.68 10.38 2.56
CA ASP A 159 -4.05 10.48 2.07
C ASP A 159 -4.92 9.33 2.59
N ILE A 160 -4.32 8.18 2.84
CA ILE A 160 -4.97 6.96 3.32
C ILE A 160 -3.95 6.09 4.07
N ALA A 161 -4.40 5.39 5.11
CA ALA A 161 -3.62 4.37 5.81
C ALA A 161 -4.05 2.96 5.39
N VAL A 162 -3.18 1.97 5.58
CA VAL A 162 -3.48 0.55 5.37
C VAL A 162 -3.06 -0.23 6.60
N ASP A 163 -3.98 -0.99 7.13
CA ASP A 163 -3.79 -1.86 8.30
C ASP A 163 -3.27 -3.23 7.87
N ALA A 164 -1.96 -3.42 7.95
CA ALA A 164 -1.29 -4.70 7.73
C ALA A 164 -0.77 -5.32 9.05
N LEU A 165 -1.43 -4.98 10.16
CA LEU A 165 -1.07 -5.39 11.52
C LEU A 165 -1.59 -6.79 11.86
N ASP A 166 -0.93 -7.43 12.82
CA ASP A 166 -1.34 -8.71 13.43
C ASP A 166 -1.77 -8.58 14.90
N ASN A 167 -1.77 -7.35 15.43
CA ASN A 167 -2.08 -7.07 16.83
C ASN A 167 -3.35 -6.23 16.96
N ILE A 168 -4.33 -6.72 17.72
CA ILE A 168 -5.66 -6.07 17.89
C ILE A 168 -5.52 -4.72 18.59
N ALA A 169 -4.69 -4.60 19.62
CA ALA A 169 -4.54 -3.34 20.35
C ALA A 169 -4.02 -2.22 19.42
N THR A 170 -2.99 -2.51 18.63
CA THR A 170 -2.43 -1.55 17.67
C THR A 170 -3.43 -1.18 16.57
N ARG A 171 -4.28 -2.12 16.12
CA ARG A 171 -5.38 -1.82 15.16
C ARG A 171 -6.38 -0.81 15.72
N LEU A 172 -6.76 -0.95 16.99
CA LEU A 172 -7.66 -0.02 17.65
C LEU A 172 -7.01 1.37 17.83
N GLU A 173 -5.71 1.41 18.13
CA GLU A 173 -4.96 2.65 18.16
C GLU A 173 -4.90 3.31 16.78
N LEU A 174 -4.61 2.55 15.72
CA LEU A 174 -4.63 3.04 14.34
C LEU A 174 -6.00 3.63 13.97
N SER A 175 -7.08 2.91 14.25
CA SER A 175 -8.44 3.40 14.02
C SER A 175 -8.71 4.73 14.75
N THR A 176 -8.23 4.85 15.99
CA THR A 176 -8.37 6.07 16.80
C THR A 176 -7.59 7.24 16.19
N VAL A 177 -6.33 7.01 15.81
CA VAL A 177 -5.47 8.03 15.20
C VAL A 177 -6.02 8.46 13.83
N CYS A 178 -6.46 7.53 13.00
CA CYS A 178 -7.09 7.82 11.71
C CYS A 178 -8.34 8.68 11.87
N LYS A 179 -9.16 8.40 12.88
CA LYS A 179 -10.33 9.24 13.22
C LYS A 179 -9.92 10.66 13.63
N GLU A 180 -8.91 10.81 14.50
CA GLU A 180 -8.42 12.10 14.97
C GLU A 180 -7.83 12.95 13.83
N LEU A 181 -7.17 12.33 12.86
CA LEU A 181 -6.56 12.98 11.69
C LEU A 181 -7.52 13.14 10.52
N ALA A 182 -8.73 12.62 10.59
CA ALA A 182 -9.70 12.53 9.50
C ALA A 182 -9.14 11.81 8.24
N ILE A 183 -8.31 10.77 8.45
CA ILE A 183 -7.72 9.94 7.39
C ILE A 183 -8.51 8.62 7.32
N PRO A 184 -9.01 8.18 6.14
CA PRO A 184 -9.58 6.85 5.98
C PRO A 184 -8.48 5.78 6.03
N PHE A 185 -8.86 4.55 6.34
CA PHE A 185 -7.93 3.43 6.24
C PHE A 185 -8.59 2.18 5.68
N VAL A 186 -7.80 1.37 4.97
CA VAL A 186 -8.19 0.03 4.54
C VAL A 186 -7.77 -0.95 5.62
N PHE A 187 -8.72 -1.77 6.05
CA PHE A 187 -8.53 -2.83 7.03
C PHE A 187 -8.50 -4.17 6.33
N GLY A 188 -7.47 -4.98 6.62
CA GLY A 188 -7.35 -6.35 6.19
C GLY A 188 -7.01 -7.31 7.34
N THR A 189 -7.59 -8.51 7.31
CA THR A 189 -7.23 -9.56 8.27
C THR A 189 -7.28 -10.93 7.63
N VAL A 190 -6.44 -11.84 8.12
CA VAL A 190 -6.29 -13.20 7.60
C VAL A 190 -6.20 -14.20 8.74
N ALA A 191 -6.83 -15.37 8.57
CA ALA A 191 -6.70 -16.50 9.49
C ALA A 191 -6.92 -17.82 8.73
N GLY A 192 -5.90 -18.66 8.62
CA GLY A 192 -5.98 -19.91 7.85
C GLY A 192 -6.32 -19.65 6.39
N TRP A 193 -7.45 -20.16 5.94
CA TRP A 193 -7.99 -19.99 4.58
C TRP A 193 -8.92 -18.79 4.43
N TYR A 194 -9.12 -18.01 5.52
CA TYR A 194 -10.12 -16.94 5.56
C TYR A 194 -9.46 -15.57 5.53
N GLY A 195 -10.10 -14.65 4.84
CA GLY A 195 -9.73 -13.25 4.77
C GLY A 195 -10.91 -12.32 4.90
N GLN A 196 -10.65 -11.09 5.32
CA GLN A 196 -11.65 -10.04 5.36
C GLN A 196 -11.02 -8.69 5.01
N VAL A 197 -11.75 -7.86 4.25
CA VAL A 197 -11.33 -6.51 3.88
C VAL A 197 -12.49 -5.53 4.03
N SER A 198 -12.20 -4.34 4.53
CA SER A 198 -13.14 -3.21 4.61
C SER A 198 -12.40 -1.89 4.40
N THR A 199 -13.11 -0.87 3.93
CA THR A 199 -12.60 0.51 3.89
C THR A 199 -13.34 1.32 4.95
N LEU A 200 -12.60 1.83 5.93
CA LEU A 200 -13.16 2.57 7.05
C LEU A 200 -12.89 4.06 6.91
N PHE A 201 -13.91 4.84 7.18
CA PHE A 201 -13.84 6.30 7.22
C PHE A 201 -13.86 6.81 8.66
N PRO A 202 -13.41 8.04 8.90
CA PRO A 202 -13.43 8.64 10.22
C PRO A 202 -14.85 8.64 10.82
N GLY A 203 -15.02 7.90 11.92
CA GLY A 203 -16.31 7.76 12.58
C GLY A 203 -16.98 6.39 12.43
N ASP A 204 -16.48 5.54 11.53
CA ASP A 204 -16.97 4.16 11.42
C ASP A 204 -16.69 3.38 12.72
N THR A 205 -17.62 2.48 13.08
CA THR A 205 -17.58 1.74 14.35
C THR A 205 -17.16 0.29 14.19
N LEU A 206 -16.88 -0.16 12.97
CA LEU A 206 -16.58 -1.57 12.65
C LEU A 206 -15.50 -2.15 13.56
N MET A 207 -14.40 -1.44 13.78
CA MET A 207 -13.28 -1.93 14.59
C MET A 207 -13.70 -2.23 16.04
N HIS A 208 -14.52 -1.36 16.64
CA HIS A 208 -15.04 -1.58 17.99
C HIS A 208 -16.10 -2.70 18.04
N THR A 209 -16.84 -2.90 16.97
CA THR A 209 -17.80 -4.00 16.85
C THR A 209 -17.12 -5.35 16.69
N MET A 210 -16.06 -5.41 15.87
CA MET A 210 -15.28 -6.63 15.65
C MET A 210 -14.42 -7.01 16.86
N TYR A 211 -13.88 -6.02 17.54
CA TYR A 211 -12.98 -6.19 18.68
C TYR A 211 -13.53 -5.51 19.94
N PRO A 212 -14.65 -6.03 20.51
CA PRO A 212 -15.26 -5.42 21.70
C PRO A 212 -14.40 -5.58 22.96
N ASP A 213 -13.49 -6.57 22.98
CA ASP A 213 -12.55 -6.82 24.05
C ASP A 213 -11.14 -6.45 23.61
N SER A 214 -10.73 -5.22 23.92
CA SER A 214 -9.41 -4.67 23.60
C SER A 214 -8.26 -5.28 24.44
N THR A 215 -8.56 -6.18 25.38
CA THR A 215 -7.52 -6.84 26.21
C THR A 215 -6.85 -8.01 25.49
N LYS A 216 -7.41 -8.50 24.41
CA LYS A 216 -6.80 -9.55 23.58
C LYS A 216 -5.76 -8.94 22.66
N GLU A 217 -4.56 -9.46 22.73
CA GLU A 217 -3.46 -9.04 21.82
C GLU A 217 -3.64 -9.62 20.42
N HIS A 218 -4.09 -10.87 20.31
CA HIS A 218 -4.20 -11.60 19.05
C HIS A 218 -5.58 -12.24 18.88
N GLY A 219 -5.94 -12.48 17.62
CA GLY A 219 -7.19 -13.13 17.25
C GLY A 219 -7.05 -14.64 16.97
N ILE A 220 -7.97 -15.14 16.14
CA ILE A 220 -8.03 -16.57 15.79
C ILE A 220 -6.90 -17.03 14.88
N GLU A 221 -6.19 -16.07 14.26
CA GLU A 221 -5.06 -16.33 13.35
C GLU A 221 -3.94 -17.16 13.99
N GLN A 222 -3.72 -17.00 15.31
CA GLN A 222 -2.73 -17.82 16.04
C GLN A 222 -3.07 -19.30 16.06
N GLN A 223 -4.36 -19.65 16.04
CA GLN A 223 -4.82 -21.04 16.07
C GLN A 223 -4.89 -21.63 14.66
N LEU A 224 -5.29 -20.85 13.67
CA LEU A 224 -5.49 -21.31 12.30
C LEU A 224 -4.23 -21.21 11.42
N GLY A 225 -3.23 -20.46 11.89
CA GLY A 225 -2.03 -20.17 11.11
C GLY A 225 -2.29 -19.23 9.93
N THR A 226 -1.26 -19.02 9.09
CA THR A 226 -1.34 -18.12 7.94
C THR A 226 -0.58 -18.71 6.76
N PRO A 227 -1.22 -19.46 5.87
CA PRO A 227 -0.63 -19.95 4.62
C PRO A 227 -0.31 -18.78 3.66
N ALA A 228 0.68 -18.97 2.78
CA ALA A 228 1.19 -17.94 1.87
C ALA A 228 0.13 -17.25 0.99
N PHE A 229 -0.83 -18.03 0.50
CA PHE A 229 -1.81 -17.56 -0.48
C PHE A 229 -2.88 -16.65 0.12
N THR A 230 -3.24 -16.82 1.39
CA THR A 230 -4.30 -16.01 2.03
C THR A 230 -3.89 -14.54 2.15
N PRO A 231 -2.71 -14.19 2.69
CA PRO A 231 -2.25 -12.80 2.70
C PRO A 231 -2.09 -12.21 1.29
N ALA A 232 -1.63 -12.99 0.31
CA ALA A 232 -1.48 -12.51 -1.05
C ALA A 232 -2.81 -12.04 -1.65
N VAL A 233 -3.89 -12.85 -1.50
CA VAL A 233 -5.23 -12.50 -2.00
C VAL A 233 -5.81 -11.30 -1.27
N VAL A 234 -5.74 -11.29 0.07
CA VAL A 234 -6.29 -10.20 0.88
C VAL A 234 -5.57 -8.89 0.61
N ALA A 235 -4.24 -8.90 0.58
CA ALA A 235 -3.42 -7.73 0.29
C ALA A 235 -3.71 -7.12 -1.09
N SER A 236 -3.94 -7.95 -2.11
CA SER A 236 -4.33 -7.47 -3.44
C SER A 236 -5.67 -6.73 -3.41
N ILE A 237 -6.63 -7.18 -2.60
CA ILE A 237 -7.92 -6.50 -2.45
C ILE A 237 -7.75 -5.19 -1.67
N GLU A 238 -6.91 -5.16 -0.64
CA GLU A 238 -6.57 -3.93 0.08
C GLU A 238 -5.92 -2.90 -0.87
N ALA A 239 -4.96 -3.31 -1.69
CA ALA A 239 -4.33 -2.44 -2.69
C ALA A 239 -5.34 -1.91 -3.72
N VAL A 240 -6.32 -2.73 -4.13
CA VAL A 240 -7.44 -2.28 -4.99
C VAL A 240 -8.29 -1.22 -4.29
N GLU A 241 -8.65 -1.39 -3.01
CA GLU A 241 -9.43 -0.40 -2.24
C GLU A 241 -8.66 0.92 -2.11
N VAL A 242 -7.35 0.87 -1.82
CA VAL A 242 -6.49 2.06 -1.81
C VAL A 242 -6.54 2.78 -3.15
N CYS A 243 -6.30 2.07 -4.26
CA CYS A 243 -6.33 2.66 -5.61
C CYS A 243 -7.72 3.24 -5.94
N LYS A 244 -8.80 2.55 -5.60
CA LYS A 244 -10.16 3.03 -5.79
C LYS A 244 -10.41 4.33 -5.03
N PHE A 245 -10.00 4.40 -3.77
CA PHE A 245 -10.13 5.61 -2.97
C PHE A 245 -9.36 6.78 -3.59
N LEU A 246 -8.08 6.60 -3.92
CA LEU A 246 -7.22 7.65 -4.49
C LEU A 246 -7.72 8.14 -5.86
N LEU A 247 -8.35 7.28 -6.63
CA LEU A 247 -8.95 7.59 -7.92
C LEU A 247 -10.38 8.16 -7.83
N GLY A 248 -10.93 8.28 -6.63
CA GLY A 248 -12.29 8.77 -6.41
C GLY A 248 -13.40 7.85 -6.95
N LYS A 249 -13.14 6.54 -7.01
CA LYS A 249 -14.16 5.55 -7.41
C LYS A 249 -15.19 5.39 -6.30
N LYS A 250 -16.47 5.22 -6.67
CA LYS A 250 -17.58 5.18 -5.70
C LYS A 250 -17.82 3.81 -5.05
N GLN A 251 -17.30 2.74 -5.66
CA GLN A 251 -17.57 1.35 -5.22
C GLN A 251 -16.52 0.89 -4.19
N LEU A 252 -16.42 1.60 -3.08
CA LEU A 252 -15.57 1.20 -1.95
C LEU A 252 -16.30 0.19 -1.04
N LEU A 253 -15.53 -0.54 -0.24
CA LEU A 253 -16.03 -1.40 0.84
C LEU A 253 -16.40 -0.59 2.10
N GLN A 254 -16.97 0.60 1.91
CA GLN A 254 -17.47 1.43 3.00
C GLN A 254 -18.81 0.91 3.50
N GLY A 255 -18.99 0.75 4.82
CA GLY A 255 -20.20 0.24 5.45
C GLY A 255 -20.45 -1.24 5.16
N ARG A 256 -19.48 -1.96 4.64
CA ARG A 256 -19.54 -3.39 4.34
C ARG A 256 -18.15 -4.02 4.41
N SER A 257 -18.13 -5.31 4.63
CA SER A 257 -16.93 -6.12 4.68
C SER A 257 -16.98 -7.18 3.59
N LEU A 258 -15.91 -7.31 2.83
CA LEU A 258 -15.71 -8.46 1.94
C LEU A 258 -15.12 -9.60 2.77
N THR A 259 -15.79 -10.73 2.81
CA THR A 259 -15.30 -11.96 3.42
C THR A 259 -14.92 -12.96 2.36
N ILE A 260 -13.82 -13.65 2.57
CA ILE A 260 -13.20 -14.57 1.61
C ILE A 260 -12.98 -15.91 2.29
N ASP A 261 -13.54 -16.96 1.76
CA ASP A 261 -13.26 -18.35 2.12
C ASP A 261 -12.55 -19.04 0.95
N LEU A 262 -11.22 -19.13 1.05
CA LEU A 262 -10.41 -19.78 0.00
C LEU A 262 -10.53 -21.29 0.01
N LEU A 263 -11.02 -21.90 1.09
CA LEU A 263 -11.25 -23.35 1.14
C LEU A 263 -12.49 -23.73 0.34
N ALA A 264 -13.59 -22.96 0.49
CA ALA A 264 -14.81 -23.12 -0.28
C ALA A 264 -14.78 -22.39 -1.63
N MET A 265 -13.81 -21.48 -1.86
CA MET A 265 -13.75 -20.54 -2.99
C MET A 265 -14.98 -19.63 -3.06
N GLU A 266 -15.44 -19.17 -1.89
CA GLU A 266 -16.58 -18.27 -1.74
C GLU A 266 -16.13 -16.87 -1.36
N VAL A 267 -16.83 -15.86 -1.88
CA VAL A 267 -16.59 -14.46 -1.60
C VAL A 267 -17.94 -13.77 -1.37
N ASP A 268 -18.14 -13.24 -0.18
CA ASP A 268 -19.39 -12.60 0.23
C ASP A 268 -19.16 -11.15 0.68
N GLN A 269 -20.22 -10.32 0.59
CA GLN A 269 -20.23 -9.01 1.17
C GLN A 269 -21.25 -8.96 2.32
N ILE A 270 -20.78 -8.54 3.48
CA ILE A 270 -21.60 -8.41 4.69
C ILE A 270 -21.73 -6.92 5.02
N GLU A 271 -22.93 -6.41 5.18
CA GLU A 271 -23.15 -5.04 5.67
C GLU A 271 -22.66 -4.90 7.11
N THR A 272 -21.90 -3.85 7.38
CA THR A 272 -21.29 -3.57 8.70
C THR A 272 -21.87 -2.33 9.36
N THR A 273 -22.85 -1.69 8.73
CA THR A 273 -23.58 -0.56 9.31
C THR A 273 -24.55 -1.08 10.38
N ALA A 274 -24.34 -0.65 11.62
CA ALA A 274 -25.33 -0.76 12.69
C ALA A 274 -26.22 0.48 12.70
#